data_a795dc89af1a48ab0bd8c4e6301775c6
#
_entry.id   a795dc89af1a48ab0bd8c4e6301775c6
#
_cell.length_a   1.000
_cell.length_b   1.000
_cell.length_c   1.000
_cell.angle_alpha   90.00
_cell.angle_beta   90.00
_cell.angle_gamma   90.00
#
_symmetry.space_group_name_H-M   'P 1'
#
loop_
_entity.id
_entity.type
_entity.pdbx_description
1 polymer ?
#
loop_
_entity_poly.entity_id
_entity_poly.type
_entity_poly.pdbx_seq_one_letter_code
_entity_poly.pdbx_strand_id
1 'polypeptide(L)'
;MKKIKFLTIIAIVAISYSCNNSELQGMLNESETGIIVSEEEKAKFQNQIETFNTFTKGFYNEDIDLLMGVMADSAKWSPPSYNGNKVLDVVDFRAAVTNYFDTFDKITFNEGEGLVGSDNAFWSGSLYSAGETNTDPSVMRVYGTWSMVHTKTSAPVYNKWYGVLTFNEDGKIAVFSDWMDVGGMETQIQNFVDVNSHVCDENCGKEGHVCPHHPEIN
;
A
#
# COMPACT_ATOMS: atom_id res chain seq x y z
N MET A 1 20.63 -56.27 67.79
CA MET A 1 20.73 -54.82 67.68
C MET A 1 20.19 -54.43 66.26
N LYS A 2 18.94 -54.02 66.19
CA LYS A 2 18.26 -53.67 64.89
C LYS A 2 18.35 -52.18 64.73
N LYS A 3 18.95 -51.73 63.61
CA LYS A 3 19.00 -50.31 63.20
C LYS A 3 17.73 -49.99 62.45
N ILE A 4 16.92 -49.11 63.02
CA ILE A 4 15.74 -48.51 62.35
C ILE A 4 16.22 -47.36 61.42
N LYS A 5 15.97 -47.54 60.17
CA LYS A 5 16.18 -46.45 59.21
C LYS A 5 14.94 -45.55 59.14
N PHE A 6 15.09 -44.31 59.55
CA PHE A 6 14.05 -43.28 59.42
C PHE A 6 14.04 -42.86 57.94
N LEU A 7 12.92 -43.14 57.28
CA LEU A 7 12.66 -42.64 55.90
C LEU A 7 11.87 -41.36 56.05
N THR A 8 12.54 -40.22 55.77
CA THR A 8 11.90 -38.93 55.78
C THR A 8 11.23 -38.72 54.39
N ILE A 9 9.91 -38.79 54.35
CA ILE A 9 9.10 -38.47 53.16
C ILE A 9 8.93 -36.97 53.16
N ILE A 10 9.61 -36.31 52.24
CA ILE A 10 9.36 -34.91 51.91
C ILE A 10 8.18 -34.88 50.97
N ALA A 11 7.02 -34.48 51.44
CA ALA A 11 5.86 -34.17 50.61
C ALA A 11 6.07 -32.80 49.98
N ILE A 12 6.43 -32.79 48.70
CA ILE A 12 6.43 -31.56 47.88
C ILE A 12 4.97 -31.27 47.55
N VAL A 13 4.39 -30.30 48.24
CA VAL A 13 3.12 -29.73 47.88
C VAL A 13 3.38 -28.79 46.69
N ALA A 14 3.18 -29.29 45.48
CA ALA A 14 3.10 -28.46 44.29
C ALA A 14 1.82 -27.62 44.36
N ILE A 15 1.93 -26.40 44.85
CA ILE A 15 0.86 -25.42 44.72
C ILE A 15 0.87 -25.02 43.26
N SER A 16 0.04 -25.68 42.46
CA SER A 16 -0.32 -25.22 41.13
C SER A 16 -1.13 -23.92 41.25
N TYR A 17 -0.43 -22.79 41.18
CA TYR A 17 -1.10 -21.54 40.88
C TYR A 17 -1.63 -21.67 39.45
N SER A 18 -2.85 -22.16 39.31
CA SER A 18 -3.65 -21.94 38.11
C SER A 18 -4.00 -20.45 38.13
N CYS A 19 -3.15 -19.65 37.54
CA CYS A 19 -3.56 -18.31 37.11
C CYS A 19 -4.75 -18.49 36.18
N ASN A 20 -5.91 -18.10 36.66
CA ASN A 20 -7.14 -18.10 35.89
C ASN A 20 -6.95 -17.07 34.76
N ASN A 21 -6.51 -17.54 33.59
CA ASN A 21 -6.31 -16.69 32.39
C ASN A 21 -7.61 -15.95 31.98
N SER A 22 -8.75 -16.33 32.55
CA SER A 22 -10.02 -15.66 32.26
C SER A 22 -10.11 -14.25 32.87
N GLU A 23 -9.51 -13.98 34.04
CA GLU A 23 -9.49 -12.62 34.59
C GLU A 23 -8.51 -11.72 33.83
N LEU A 24 -7.36 -12.26 33.39
CA LEU A 24 -6.40 -11.50 32.60
C LEU A 24 -6.92 -11.23 31.20
N GLN A 25 -7.65 -12.16 30.57
CA GLN A 25 -8.35 -11.95 29.32
C GLN A 25 -9.51 -10.97 29.49
N GLY A 26 -10.23 -10.98 30.60
CA GLY A 26 -11.24 -9.97 30.92
C GLY A 26 -10.64 -8.57 31.06
N MET A 27 -9.49 -8.44 31.75
CA MET A 27 -8.79 -7.15 31.93
C MET A 27 -8.16 -6.65 30.62
N LEU A 28 -7.71 -7.53 29.72
CA LEU A 28 -7.20 -7.16 28.41
C LEU A 28 -8.35 -6.73 27.47
N ASN A 29 -9.53 -7.34 27.61
CA ASN A 29 -10.71 -6.94 26.83
C ASN A 29 -11.35 -5.65 27.36
N GLU A 30 -11.18 -5.30 28.64
CA GLU A 30 -11.67 -4.02 29.20
C GLU A 30 -10.74 -2.82 28.90
N SER A 31 -9.50 -3.06 28.44
CA SER A 31 -8.59 -1.99 28.02
C SER A 31 -8.63 -1.71 26.50
N GLU A 32 -9.33 -2.51 25.73
CA GLU A 32 -9.66 -2.16 24.35
C GLU A 32 -10.67 -0.99 24.39
N THR A 33 -10.23 0.15 23.93
CA THR A 33 -11.07 1.30 23.61
C THR A 33 -12.36 0.75 23.00
N GLY A 34 -13.52 0.99 23.61
CA GLY A 34 -14.79 0.32 23.29
C GLY A 34 -15.38 0.68 21.91
N ILE A 35 -14.51 0.74 20.90
CA ILE A 35 -14.86 0.93 19.49
C ILE A 35 -15.23 -0.44 18.92
N ILE A 36 -16.53 -0.68 18.74
CA ILE A 36 -17.06 -1.89 18.14
C ILE A 36 -17.31 -1.60 16.66
N VAL A 37 -16.60 -2.31 15.78
CA VAL A 37 -16.87 -2.30 14.34
C VAL A 37 -18.00 -3.26 14.04
N SER A 38 -19.09 -2.76 13.46
CA SER A 38 -20.25 -3.59 13.08
C SER A 38 -19.95 -4.48 11.87
N GLU A 39 -20.70 -5.55 11.70
CA GLU A 39 -20.58 -6.41 10.50
C GLU A 39 -20.98 -5.66 9.22
N GLU A 40 -21.87 -4.70 9.32
CA GLU A 40 -22.27 -3.84 8.20
C GLU A 40 -21.10 -2.94 7.77
N GLU A 41 -20.38 -2.32 8.70
CA GLU A 41 -19.20 -1.51 8.42
C GLU A 41 -18.07 -2.34 7.81
N LYS A 42 -17.86 -3.58 8.29
CA LYS A 42 -16.89 -4.51 7.72
C LYS A 42 -17.24 -4.87 6.27
N ALA A 43 -18.52 -5.20 6.02
CA ALA A 43 -18.99 -5.51 4.67
C ALA A 43 -18.86 -4.31 3.73
N LYS A 44 -19.21 -3.11 4.20
CA LYS A 44 -19.04 -1.86 3.45
C LYS A 44 -17.57 -1.63 3.08
N PHE A 45 -16.66 -1.79 4.04
CA PHE A 45 -15.23 -1.64 3.79
C PHE A 45 -14.70 -2.68 2.80
N GLN A 46 -15.12 -3.95 2.91
CA GLN A 46 -14.75 -4.99 1.96
C GLN A 46 -15.19 -4.65 0.54
N ASN A 47 -16.40 -4.14 0.35
CA ASN A 47 -16.89 -3.69 -0.94
C ASN A 47 -16.06 -2.52 -1.51
N GLN A 48 -15.59 -1.61 -0.66
CA GLN A 48 -14.70 -0.52 -1.08
C GLN A 48 -13.34 -1.04 -1.56
N ILE A 49 -12.78 -2.05 -0.88
CA ILE A 49 -11.55 -2.74 -1.32
C ILE A 49 -11.78 -3.39 -2.69
N GLU A 50 -12.90 -4.07 -2.90
CA GLU A 50 -13.26 -4.69 -4.20
C GLU A 50 -13.42 -3.65 -5.32
N THR A 51 -14.00 -2.50 -5.00
CA THR A 51 -14.08 -1.35 -5.93
C THR A 51 -12.68 -0.86 -6.30
N PHE A 52 -11.80 -0.70 -5.32
CA PHE A 52 -10.41 -0.30 -5.56
C PHE A 52 -9.63 -1.36 -6.36
N ASN A 53 -9.84 -2.65 -6.09
CA ASN A 53 -9.23 -3.73 -6.85
C ASN A 53 -9.71 -3.73 -8.31
N THR A 54 -10.95 -3.34 -8.57
CA THR A 54 -11.45 -3.15 -9.93
C THR A 54 -10.81 -1.94 -10.60
N PHE A 55 -10.60 -0.86 -9.86
CA PHE A 55 -9.86 0.32 -10.32
C PHE A 55 -8.43 -0.04 -10.73
N THR A 56 -7.65 -0.75 -9.89
CA THR A 56 -6.29 -1.18 -10.21
C THR A 56 -6.25 -2.20 -11.35
N LYS A 57 -7.27 -3.05 -11.46
CA LYS A 57 -7.41 -3.97 -12.59
C LYS A 57 -7.63 -3.23 -13.92
N GLY A 58 -8.30 -2.08 -13.90
CA GLY A 58 -8.41 -1.21 -15.08
C GLY A 58 -7.04 -0.72 -15.54
N PHE A 59 -6.15 -0.34 -14.63
CA PHE A 59 -4.76 -0.01 -14.96
C PHE A 59 -3.98 -1.22 -15.50
N TYR A 60 -4.09 -2.37 -14.83
CA TYR A 60 -3.40 -3.60 -15.25
C TYR A 60 -3.78 -4.05 -16.67
N ASN A 61 -5.04 -3.91 -17.03
CA ASN A 61 -5.56 -4.30 -18.35
C ASN A 61 -5.49 -3.16 -19.38
N GLU A 62 -5.09 -1.95 -18.97
CA GLU A 62 -5.20 -0.71 -19.77
C GLU A 62 -6.63 -0.48 -20.29
N ASP A 63 -7.61 -0.88 -19.47
CA ASP A 63 -9.04 -0.79 -19.76
C ASP A 63 -9.64 0.45 -19.06
N ILE A 64 -9.70 1.55 -19.82
CA ILE A 64 -10.21 2.83 -19.33
C ILE A 64 -11.69 2.76 -18.92
N ASP A 65 -12.49 1.92 -19.59
CA ASP A 65 -13.91 1.85 -19.31
C ASP A 65 -14.17 1.00 -18.05
N LEU A 66 -13.39 -0.06 -17.83
CA LEU A 66 -13.40 -0.81 -16.57
C LEU A 66 -13.05 0.09 -15.39
N LEU A 67 -11.97 0.89 -15.53
CA LEU A 67 -11.50 1.80 -14.50
C LEU A 67 -12.55 2.89 -14.20
N MET A 68 -13.05 3.55 -15.24
CA MET A 68 -14.05 4.60 -15.08
C MET A 68 -15.40 4.09 -14.60
N GLY A 69 -15.70 2.82 -14.82
CA GLY A 69 -16.93 2.16 -14.36
C GLY A 69 -17.10 2.18 -12.83
N VAL A 70 -15.99 2.23 -12.08
CA VAL A 70 -15.99 2.32 -10.62
C VAL A 70 -15.84 3.75 -10.07
N MET A 71 -15.71 4.75 -10.93
CA MET A 71 -15.75 6.17 -10.57
C MET A 71 -17.18 6.70 -10.60
N ALA A 72 -17.54 7.56 -9.68
CA ALA A 72 -18.80 8.28 -9.75
C ALA A 72 -18.74 9.35 -10.87
N ASP A 73 -19.86 9.62 -11.54
CA ASP A 73 -19.93 10.63 -12.60
C ASP A 73 -19.56 12.04 -12.09
N SER A 74 -19.81 12.30 -10.81
CA SER A 74 -19.46 13.55 -10.12
C SER A 74 -18.12 13.49 -9.39
N ALA A 75 -17.29 12.47 -9.63
CA ALA A 75 -16.05 12.26 -8.90
C ALA A 75 -15.13 13.49 -8.96
N LYS A 76 -14.44 13.73 -7.85
CA LYS A 76 -13.47 14.80 -7.69
C LYS A 76 -12.09 14.22 -7.41
N TRP A 77 -11.09 14.77 -8.08
CA TRP A 77 -9.72 14.31 -7.98
C TRP A 77 -8.76 15.44 -7.62
N SER A 78 -7.91 15.18 -6.64
CA SER A 78 -6.76 16.02 -6.31
C SER A 78 -5.49 15.27 -6.74
N PRO A 79 -4.81 15.69 -7.84
CA PRO A 79 -3.69 14.97 -8.40
C PRO A 79 -2.43 15.05 -7.53
N PRO A 80 -1.48 14.12 -7.67
CA PRO A 80 -0.26 14.07 -6.86
C PRO A 80 0.70 15.24 -7.17
N SER A 81 0.66 15.76 -8.39
CA SER A 81 1.46 16.94 -8.76
C SER A 81 0.81 18.22 -8.28
N TYR A 82 1.59 19.08 -7.62
CA TYR A 82 1.10 20.37 -7.16
C TYR A 82 0.60 21.24 -8.33
N ASN A 83 -0.68 21.58 -8.30
CA ASN A 83 -1.39 22.33 -9.34
C ASN A 83 -2.07 23.61 -8.80
N GLY A 84 -1.63 24.10 -7.63
CA GLY A 84 -2.29 25.21 -6.91
C GLY A 84 -3.51 24.75 -6.12
N ASN A 85 -3.55 23.49 -5.68
CA ASN A 85 -4.68 22.86 -4.95
C ASN A 85 -6.00 22.87 -5.75
N LYS A 86 -5.93 22.84 -7.06
CA LYS A 86 -7.13 22.72 -7.90
C LYS A 86 -7.66 21.29 -7.81
N VAL A 87 -8.95 21.20 -7.54
CA VAL A 87 -9.69 19.93 -7.63
C VAL A 87 -10.15 19.76 -9.08
N LEU A 88 -9.83 18.62 -9.66
CA LEU A 88 -10.19 18.23 -11.01
C LEU A 88 -11.44 17.36 -11.00
N ASP A 89 -12.08 17.18 -12.13
CA ASP A 89 -13.25 16.33 -12.28
C ASP A 89 -12.92 14.97 -12.93
N VAL A 90 -13.97 14.19 -13.14
CA VAL A 90 -13.86 12.85 -13.71
C VAL A 90 -13.38 12.87 -15.17
N VAL A 91 -13.62 13.96 -15.90
CA VAL A 91 -13.16 14.12 -17.30
C VAL A 91 -11.65 14.35 -17.33
N ASP A 92 -11.15 15.23 -16.46
CA ASP A 92 -9.72 15.47 -16.31
C ASP A 92 -8.99 14.19 -15.85
N PHE A 93 -9.60 13.44 -14.92
CA PHE A 93 -9.05 12.18 -14.45
C PHE A 93 -8.96 11.14 -15.58
N ARG A 94 -10.04 10.96 -16.38
CA ARG A 94 -10.01 10.08 -17.55
C ARG A 94 -8.89 10.45 -18.52
N ALA A 95 -8.71 11.74 -18.79
CA ALA A 95 -7.65 12.23 -19.68
C ALA A 95 -6.25 11.91 -19.13
N ALA A 96 -6.05 12.09 -17.81
CA ALA A 96 -4.80 11.75 -17.15
C ALA A 96 -4.48 10.25 -17.23
N VAL A 97 -5.47 9.39 -16.98
CA VAL A 97 -5.31 7.92 -17.08
C VAL A 97 -5.01 7.51 -18.52
N THR A 98 -5.69 8.09 -19.51
CA THR A 98 -5.39 7.81 -20.93
C THR A 98 -3.95 8.15 -21.27
N ASN A 99 -3.45 9.31 -20.83
CA ASN A 99 -2.04 9.68 -21.03
C ASN A 99 -1.08 8.73 -20.29
N TYR A 100 -1.52 8.16 -19.15
CA TYR A 100 -0.73 7.17 -18.42
C TYR A 100 -0.58 5.87 -19.23
N PHE A 101 -1.66 5.38 -19.86
CA PHE A 101 -1.63 4.20 -20.76
C PHE A 101 -0.79 4.44 -22.03
N ASP A 102 -0.78 5.67 -22.57
CA ASP A 102 0.10 6.03 -23.70
C ASP A 102 1.59 6.08 -23.29
N THR A 103 1.88 6.26 -22.01
CA THR A 103 3.23 6.47 -21.48
C THR A 103 3.85 5.22 -20.87
N PHE A 104 3.03 4.35 -20.31
CA PHE A 104 3.48 3.19 -19.54
C PHE A 104 2.74 1.91 -19.94
N ASP A 105 3.47 0.83 -20.04
CA ASP A 105 3.00 -0.55 -20.23
C ASP A 105 3.15 -1.36 -18.93
N LYS A 106 2.46 -2.48 -18.84
CA LYS A 106 2.58 -3.47 -17.76
C LYS A 106 2.37 -2.85 -16.37
N ILE A 107 1.40 -1.97 -16.27
CA ILE A 107 1.09 -1.26 -15.04
C ILE A 107 0.54 -2.24 -14.01
N THR A 108 1.13 -2.28 -12.82
CA THR A 108 0.73 -3.18 -11.73
C THR A 108 0.75 -2.42 -10.40
N PHE A 109 -0.27 -2.62 -9.58
CA PHE A 109 -0.31 -2.14 -8.20
C PHE A 109 0.04 -3.28 -7.25
N ASN A 110 1.03 -3.07 -6.39
CA ASN A 110 1.43 -4.00 -5.35
C ASN A 110 0.99 -3.43 -4.00
N GLU A 111 0.08 -4.12 -3.34
CA GLU A 111 -0.52 -3.72 -2.06
C GLU A 111 0.51 -3.75 -0.93
N GLY A 112 0.53 -2.70 -0.13
CA GLY A 112 1.52 -2.52 0.92
C GLY A 112 2.93 -2.38 0.36
N GLU A 113 3.93 -2.34 1.24
CA GLU A 113 5.34 -2.32 0.85
C GLU A 113 6.24 -2.37 2.07
N GLY A 114 7.35 -3.11 1.99
CA GLY A 114 8.38 -3.12 3.02
C GLY A 114 7.83 -3.40 4.42
N LEU A 115 7.85 -2.38 5.29
CA LEU A 115 7.30 -2.47 6.65
C LEU A 115 5.77 -2.44 6.70
N VAL A 116 5.12 -1.91 5.65
CA VAL A 116 3.66 -1.94 5.49
C VAL A 116 3.32 -3.09 4.56
N GLY A 117 3.22 -4.31 5.09
CA GLY A 117 2.82 -5.49 4.32
C GLY A 117 1.40 -5.37 3.77
N SER A 118 1.02 -6.31 2.89
CA SER A 118 -0.30 -6.35 2.24
C SER A 118 -1.46 -6.29 3.23
N ASP A 119 -1.32 -6.92 4.39
CA ASP A 119 -2.34 -6.92 5.44
C ASP A 119 -2.65 -5.53 6.02
N ASN A 120 -1.75 -4.57 5.80
CA ASN A 120 -1.87 -3.18 6.23
C ASN A 120 -1.96 -2.19 5.05
N ALA A 121 -2.28 -2.66 3.85
CA ALA A 121 -2.40 -1.82 2.68
C ALA A 121 -3.66 -0.93 2.71
N PHE A 122 -4.72 -1.39 3.37
CA PHE A 122 -6.02 -0.72 3.42
C PHE A 122 -6.43 -0.34 4.83
N TRP A 123 -6.90 0.88 5.01
CA TRP A 123 -7.36 1.41 6.29
C TRP A 123 -8.70 2.12 6.11
N SER A 124 -9.60 1.95 7.06
CA SER A 124 -10.91 2.60 7.09
C SER A 124 -11.07 3.53 8.28
N GLY A 125 -11.94 4.50 8.14
CA GLY A 125 -12.32 5.40 9.22
C GLY A 125 -11.21 6.35 9.66
N SER A 126 -11.39 6.98 10.80
CA SER A 126 -10.47 7.92 11.43
C SER A 126 -10.19 7.53 12.87
N LEU A 127 -9.18 6.69 13.10
CA LEU A 127 -8.81 6.23 14.45
C LEU A 127 -7.96 7.26 15.22
N TYR A 128 -7.23 8.13 14.50
CA TYR A 128 -6.31 9.12 15.07
C TYR A 128 -6.41 10.45 14.33
N SER A 129 -7.54 11.14 14.42
CA SER A 129 -7.70 12.50 13.91
C SER A 129 -7.90 13.50 15.03
N ALA A 130 -7.76 14.79 14.74
CA ALA A 130 -8.12 15.85 15.67
C ALA A 130 -9.64 15.95 15.93
N GLY A 131 -10.46 15.28 15.10
CA GLY A 131 -11.90 15.12 15.25
C GLY A 131 -12.28 13.87 16.03
N GLU A 132 -13.55 13.49 15.91
CA GLU A 132 -14.06 12.28 16.54
C GLU A 132 -13.46 11.03 15.89
N THR A 133 -13.07 10.08 16.73
CA THR A 133 -12.65 8.74 16.30
C THR A 133 -13.90 7.93 15.94
N ASN A 134 -13.91 7.34 14.74
CA ASN A 134 -15.01 6.49 14.29
C ASN A 134 -14.49 5.34 13.42
N THR A 135 -15.31 4.32 13.28
CA THR A 135 -15.06 3.12 12.47
C THR A 135 -15.77 3.16 11.11
N ASP A 136 -16.59 4.18 10.85
CA ASP A 136 -17.28 4.30 9.58
C ASP A 136 -16.29 4.33 8.41
N PRO A 137 -16.39 3.40 7.46
CA PRO A 137 -15.50 3.33 6.30
C PRO A 137 -15.83 4.39 5.24
N SER A 138 -16.24 5.59 5.65
CA SER A 138 -16.49 6.71 4.75
C SER A 138 -15.25 7.19 4.02
N VAL A 139 -14.07 6.99 4.63
CA VAL A 139 -12.77 7.32 4.06
C VAL A 139 -11.87 6.09 4.09
N MET A 140 -11.42 5.64 2.93
CA MET A 140 -10.43 4.61 2.79
C MET A 140 -9.05 5.21 2.47
N ARG A 141 -8.02 4.72 3.14
CA ARG A 141 -6.61 5.01 2.85
C ARG A 141 -5.97 3.76 2.32
N VAL A 142 -5.18 3.92 1.27
CA VAL A 142 -4.52 2.80 0.58
C VAL A 142 -3.03 3.11 0.43
N TYR A 143 -2.20 2.12 0.69
CA TYR A 143 -0.75 2.18 0.53
C TYR A 143 -0.29 1.08 -0.43
N GLY A 144 0.62 1.41 -1.31
CA GLY A 144 1.21 0.42 -2.20
C GLY A 144 2.29 1.01 -3.10
N THR A 145 2.72 0.18 -4.04
CA THR A 145 3.71 0.56 -5.04
C THR A 145 3.18 0.26 -6.43
N TRP A 146 3.16 1.27 -7.27
CA TRP A 146 2.99 1.09 -8.72
C TRP A 146 4.30 0.66 -9.33
N SER A 147 4.26 -0.37 -10.17
CA SER A 147 5.35 -0.80 -11.05
C SER A 147 4.87 -0.79 -12.49
N MET A 148 5.70 -0.32 -13.40
CA MET A 148 5.37 -0.15 -14.81
C MET A 148 6.62 -0.10 -15.68
N VAL A 149 6.45 -0.12 -16.99
CA VAL A 149 7.53 0.03 -17.96
C VAL A 149 7.23 1.24 -18.83
N HIS A 150 8.17 2.17 -18.93
CA HIS A 150 8.01 3.32 -19.82
C HIS A 150 8.04 2.88 -21.28
N THR A 151 6.96 3.09 -22.02
CA THR A 151 6.70 2.58 -23.37
C THR A 151 7.84 2.89 -24.36
N LYS A 152 8.36 4.14 -24.35
CA LYS A 152 9.35 4.59 -25.34
C LYS A 152 10.78 4.10 -25.05
N THR A 153 11.17 3.95 -23.80
CA THR A 153 12.56 3.63 -23.43
C THR A 153 12.71 2.23 -22.87
N SER A 154 11.62 1.55 -22.57
CA SER A 154 11.58 0.27 -21.84
C SER A 154 12.16 0.35 -20.43
N ALA A 155 12.30 1.55 -19.86
CA ALA A 155 12.75 1.76 -18.49
C ALA A 155 11.75 1.16 -17.50
N PRO A 156 12.18 0.31 -16.54
CA PRO A 156 11.34 -0.06 -15.42
C PRO A 156 11.17 1.13 -14.49
N VAL A 157 9.94 1.39 -14.05
CA VAL A 157 9.59 2.52 -13.20
C VAL A 157 8.79 2.04 -12.01
N TYR A 158 9.15 2.52 -10.83
CA TYR A 158 8.49 2.19 -9.57
C TYR A 158 8.12 3.45 -8.82
N ASN A 159 6.94 3.46 -8.20
CA ASN A 159 6.52 4.61 -7.42
C ASN A 159 5.72 4.20 -6.19
N LYS A 160 6.19 4.60 -5.01
CA LYS A 160 5.41 4.50 -3.79
C LYS A 160 4.19 5.39 -3.90
N TRP A 161 3.07 4.86 -3.50
CA TRP A 161 1.80 5.52 -3.64
C TRP A 161 0.98 5.47 -2.36
N TYR A 162 0.33 6.58 -2.06
CA TYR A 162 -0.65 6.70 -1.02
C TYR A 162 -1.89 7.37 -1.58
N GLY A 163 -3.05 6.76 -1.38
CA GLY A 163 -4.34 7.27 -1.81
C GLY A 163 -5.32 7.44 -0.66
N VAL A 164 -6.13 8.48 -0.74
CA VAL A 164 -7.29 8.71 0.12
C VAL A 164 -8.52 8.78 -0.76
N LEU A 165 -9.49 7.91 -0.48
CA LEU A 165 -10.69 7.76 -1.28
C LEU A 165 -11.93 7.87 -0.40
N THR A 166 -13.00 8.48 -0.94
CA THR A 166 -14.36 8.35 -0.40
C THR A 166 -15.26 7.72 -1.46
N PHE A 167 -16.33 7.09 -1.01
CA PHE A 167 -17.27 6.39 -1.87
C PHE A 167 -18.67 6.98 -1.72
N ASN A 168 -19.44 6.97 -2.79
CA ASN A 168 -20.85 7.33 -2.74
C ASN A 168 -21.72 6.15 -2.28
N GLU A 169 -23.03 6.35 -2.21
CA GLU A 169 -24.00 5.33 -1.79
C GLU A 169 -24.03 4.09 -2.73
N ASP A 170 -23.64 4.27 -4.00
CA ASP A 170 -23.52 3.18 -4.97
C ASP A 170 -22.19 2.42 -4.85
N GLY A 171 -21.33 2.75 -3.88
CA GLY A 171 -20.02 2.15 -3.69
C GLY A 171 -18.98 2.58 -4.73
N LYS A 172 -19.24 3.63 -5.52
CA LYS A 172 -18.29 4.20 -6.49
C LYS A 172 -17.38 5.23 -5.84
N ILE A 173 -16.15 5.36 -6.33
CA ILE A 173 -15.17 6.36 -5.90
C ILE A 173 -15.70 7.76 -6.23
N ALA A 174 -16.00 8.55 -5.21
CA ALA A 174 -16.58 9.89 -5.32
C ALA A 174 -15.55 11.00 -5.11
N VAL A 175 -14.57 10.79 -4.24
CA VAL A 175 -13.43 11.70 -4.06
C VAL A 175 -12.16 10.87 -4.02
N PHE A 176 -11.15 11.38 -4.68
CA PHE A 176 -9.85 10.71 -4.79
C PHE A 176 -8.74 11.75 -4.67
N SER A 177 -7.81 11.51 -3.77
CA SER A 177 -6.59 12.30 -3.62
C SER A 177 -5.42 11.35 -3.44
N ASP A 178 -4.34 11.59 -4.14
CA ASP A 178 -3.18 10.71 -4.10
C ASP A 178 -1.85 11.47 -4.02
N TRP A 179 -0.85 10.75 -3.52
CA TRP A 179 0.52 11.24 -3.36
C TRP A 179 1.49 10.21 -3.93
N MET A 180 2.40 10.68 -4.75
CA MET A 180 3.50 9.89 -5.30
C MET A 180 4.66 10.80 -5.73
N ASP A 181 5.84 10.21 -5.89
CA ASP A 181 7.02 10.94 -6.37
C ASP A 181 7.06 10.98 -7.90
N VAL A 182 6.33 11.93 -8.47
CA VAL A 182 6.28 12.11 -9.93
C VAL A 182 7.66 12.44 -10.50
N GLY A 183 8.46 13.30 -9.83
CA GLY A 183 9.81 13.64 -10.27
C GLY A 183 10.79 12.47 -10.20
N GLY A 184 10.60 11.59 -9.20
CA GLY A 184 11.36 10.35 -9.10
C GLY A 184 11.12 9.38 -10.25
N MET A 185 9.90 9.32 -10.79
CA MET A 185 9.61 8.52 -11.99
C MET A 185 10.39 9.04 -13.21
N GLU A 186 10.36 10.34 -13.46
CA GLU A 186 11.13 10.97 -14.55
C GLU A 186 12.64 10.71 -14.39
N THR A 187 13.14 10.80 -13.16
CA THR A 187 14.55 10.51 -12.86
C THR A 187 14.92 9.06 -13.14
N GLN A 188 14.06 8.09 -12.83
CA GLN A 188 14.29 6.67 -13.14
C GLN A 188 14.40 6.45 -14.65
N ILE A 189 13.49 7.06 -15.43
CA ILE A 189 13.51 6.97 -16.90
C ILE A 189 14.80 7.58 -17.46
N GLN A 190 15.17 8.79 -17.00
CA GLN A 190 16.38 9.46 -17.49
C GLN A 190 17.64 8.65 -17.17
N ASN A 191 17.79 8.17 -15.93
CA ASN A 191 18.93 7.35 -15.53
C ASN A 191 19.04 6.06 -16.37
N PHE A 192 17.90 5.43 -16.68
CA PHE A 192 17.89 4.25 -17.54
C PHE A 192 18.36 4.58 -18.97
N VAL A 193 17.92 5.70 -19.52
CA VAL A 193 18.35 6.18 -20.85
C VAL A 193 19.84 6.50 -20.85
N ASP A 194 20.34 7.23 -19.84
CA ASP A 194 21.74 7.61 -19.75
C ASP A 194 22.66 6.39 -19.69
N VAL A 195 22.30 5.39 -18.87
CA VAL A 195 23.05 4.13 -18.76
C VAL A 195 23.05 3.35 -20.09
N ASN A 196 21.91 3.26 -20.77
CA ASN A 196 21.77 2.43 -21.95
C ASN A 196 22.16 3.14 -23.26
N SER A 197 22.25 4.47 -23.25
CA SER A 197 22.72 5.27 -24.40
C SER A 197 24.24 5.43 -24.43
N HIS A 198 24.93 5.01 -23.39
CA HIS A 198 26.40 5.10 -23.33
C HIS A 198 27.03 4.15 -24.33
N VAL A 199 27.35 4.67 -25.50
CA VAL A 199 28.17 3.97 -26.48
C VAL A 199 29.60 3.98 -25.92
N CYS A 200 30.11 2.79 -25.55
CA CYS A 200 31.50 2.66 -25.21
C CYS A 200 32.34 3.24 -26.34
N ASP A 201 33.17 4.22 -26.05
CA ASP A 201 34.16 4.70 -27.02
C ASP A 201 35.21 3.63 -27.33
N GLU A 202 36.02 3.85 -28.35
CA GLU A 202 37.08 2.92 -28.76
C GLU A 202 38.19 2.71 -27.72
N ASN A 203 38.10 3.38 -26.57
CA ASN A 203 39.00 3.23 -25.43
C ASN A 203 38.42 2.36 -24.31
N CYS A 204 37.16 1.97 -24.41
CA CYS A 204 36.51 1.07 -23.45
C CYS A 204 37.23 -0.28 -23.43
N GLY A 205 37.82 -0.67 -22.30
CA GLY A 205 38.59 -1.91 -22.13
C GLY A 205 40.10 -1.75 -22.31
N LYS A 206 40.63 -0.53 -22.55
CA LYS A 206 42.09 -0.30 -22.50
C LYS A 206 42.54 -0.10 -21.03
N GLU A 207 43.75 -0.57 -20.74
CA GLU A 207 44.34 -0.49 -19.40
C GLU A 207 44.34 0.97 -18.91
N GLY A 208 43.72 1.22 -17.74
CA GLY A 208 43.59 2.58 -17.15
C GLY A 208 42.32 3.33 -17.54
N HIS A 209 41.46 2.85 -18.42
CA HIS A 209 40.16 3.44 -18.73
C HIS A 209 39.06 2.75 -17.92
N VAL A 210 38.49 3.46 -16.96
CA VAL A 210 37.36 2.98 -16.16
C VAL A 210 36.09 3.31 -16.92
N CYS A 211 35.48 2.33 -17.55
CA CYS A 211 34.15 2.45 -18.11
C CYS A 211 33.14 2.53 -16.95
N PRO A 212 32.41 3.63 -16.76
CA PRO A 212 31.57 3.80 -15.58
C PRO A 212 30.41 2.80 -15.48
N HIS A 213 30.21 1.95 -16.50
CA HIS A 213 29.10 1.02 -16.60
C HIS A 213 29.49 -0.47 -16.71
N HIS A 214 30.76 -0.81 -16.57
CA HIS A 214 31.15 -2.19 -16.31
C HIS A 214 31.45 -2.34 -14.81
N PRO A 215 30.50 -2.84 -13.98
CA PRO A 215 30.87 -3.30 -12.65
C PRO A 215 31.91 -4.42 -12.86
N GLU A 216 33.07 -4.25 -12.24
CA GLU A 216 34.10 -5.29 -12.23
C GLU A 216 33.45 -6.59 -11.81
N ILE A 217 33.48 -7.58 -12.70
CA ILE A 217 33.12 -8.96 -12.39
C ILE A 217 34.28 -9.49 -11.55
N ASN A 218 34.16 -9.34 -10.22
CA ASN A 218 34.99 -10.02 -9.24
C ASN A 218 34.34 -11.35 -8.86
#